data_3b3912cd0a59eadab2b6a87011c0afe4
#
_entry.id   3b3912cd0a59eadab2b6a87011c0afe4
#
_cell.length_a   1.000
_cell.length_b   1.000
_cell.length_c   1.000
_cell.angle_alpha   90.00
_cell.angle_beta   90.00
_cell.angle_gamma   90.00
#
_symmetry.space_group_name_H-M   'P 1'
#
loop_
_entity.id
_entity.type
_entity.pdbx_description
1 polymer ?
#
loop_
_entity_poly.entity_id
_entity_poly.type
_entity_poly.pdbx_seq_one_letter_code
_entity_poly.pdbx_strand_id
1 'polypeptide(L)'
;MVVTKHGSRVTRRALLTALMGSVATLCAPYAARADVPFEQWVAAFRSKAMARGISDETYARVMRGVQPDMTGLTAIQNQPEINQQLWQYLNRAASDWRIAAGKAKAKEYAALLSRIERDFGVEPSFMLGVWGIESAFGDPIVEKNHMRPVIPSLATLAWAEPRRRSYWESEFINALAIVQRGWSTPEEMVGSWAGAMGHTQWMPEVWLHLGIDYNGDGKISPYGQPDDALATTARYFVERGNYRRGERWGHEVRMRRPISGKASRSYAAWQALGVVRADGEPYPQPHATARAWVPVAGGPAFLLGPNFFAARSYNPALSYALGLVYLGDRCVGRPPFVQRFPDSEPPPTVAEIEEIQRRLTALGFDTGGADGRIGNATSLAVLSYQRKFGIEPADGYPGVKLLARLRQGS
;
A
#
# COMPACT_ATOMS: atom_id res chain seq x y z
N MET A 1 60.97 48.03 -11.33
CA MET A 1 59.70 48.77 -11.40
C MET A 1 58.63 47.91 -10.77
N VAL A 2 58.39 48.18 -9.49
CA VAL A 2 57.63 47.36 -8.58
C VAL A 2 56.31 48.10 -8.33
N VAL A 3 55.17 47.41 -8.53
CA VAL A 3 53.87 47.92 -8.10
C VAL A 3 53.29 46.95 -7.11
N THR A 4 53.23 47.39 -5.90
CA THR A 4 52.58 46.78 -4.74
C THR A 4 51.06 47.02 -4.80
N LYS A 5 50.22 45.97 -4.63
CA LYS A 5 48.80 46.12 -4.34
C LYS A 5 48.52 45.59 -2.94
N HIS A 6 48.13 46.52 -2.07
CA HIS A 6 47.50 46.23 -0.77
C HIS A 6 46.12 45.65 -0.94
N GLY A 7 45.83 44.50 -0.34
CA GLY A 7 44.51 43.93 -0.19
C GLY A 7 44.11 43.89 1.29
N SER A 8 43.15 44.74 1.65
CA SER A 8 42.60 44.85 2.97
C SER A 8 41.78 43.60 3.34
N ARG A 9 42.16 43.00 4.47
CA ARG A 9 41.37 41.95 5.17
C ARG A 9 40.16 42.60 5.84
N VAL A 10 38.94 42.31 5.40
CA VAL A 10 37.72 42.62 6.15
C VAL A 10 37.37 41.40 7.00
N THR A 11 37.43 41.61 8.30
CA THR A 11 37.09 40.64 9.33
C THR A 11 35.58 40.38 9.36
N ARG A 12 35.20 39.10 9.29
CA ARG A 12 33.86 38.61 9.58
C ARG A 12 33.55 38.66 11.08
N ARG A 13 33.05 39.80 11.57
CA ARG A 13 32.34 39.87 12.86
C ARG A 13 31.56 41.19 12.88
N ALA A 14 30.26 41.07 12.58
CA ALA A 14 29.15 41.93 13.01
C ALA A 14 28.05 41.85 11.97
N LEU A 15 26.99 41.10 12.27
CA LEU A 15 25.59 41.36 11.98
C LEU A 15 24.79 40.06 12.23
N LEU A 16 24.60 39.82 13.48
CA LEU A 16 23.62 38.86 14.01
C LEU A 16 22.83 39.62 15.07
N THR A 17 21.89 40.43 14.66
CA THR A 17 20.74 40.83 15.51
C THR A 17 19.63 41.37 14.61
N ALA A 18 18.43 40.91 14.90
CA ALA A 18 17.15 41.34 14.39
C ALA A 18 16.68 40.64 13.09
N LEU A 19 15.90 39.59 13.26
CA LEU A 19 14.46 39.48 12.91
C LEU A 19 14.01 38.05 13.18
N MET A 20 13.63 37.74 14.40
CA MET A 20 12.69 36.68 14.67
C MET A 20 11.31 37.21 14.26
N GLY A 21 11.04 37.18 12.99
CA GLY A 21 9.70 37.25 12.44
C GLY A 21 9.13 35.83 12.43
N SER A 22 8.22 35.51 13.35
CA SER A 22 7.42 34.30 13.34
C SER A 22 6.65 34.24 12.02
N VAL A 23 7.17 33.53 11.03
CA VAL A 23 6.38 33.06 9.91
C VAL A 23 5.60 31.86 10.44
N ALA A 24 4.47 32.13 11.10
CA ALA A 24 3.40 31.18 11.20
C ALA A 24 2.91 30.97 9.78
N THR A 25 3.48 30.00 9.07
CA THR A 25 2.89 29.48 7.85
C THR A 25 1.59 28.82 8.28
N LEU A 26 0.50 29.59 8.24
CA LEU A 26 -0.86 29.06 8.24
C LEU A 26 -0.91 28.07 7.08
N CYS A 27 -0.76 26.78 7.38
CA CYS A 27 -1.25 25.72 6.51
C CYS A 27 -2.76 25.86 6.46
N ALA A 28 -3.25 26.80 5.64
CA ALA A 28 -4.63 26.77 5.24
C ALA A 28 -4.89 25.41 4.63
N PRO A 29 -5.95 24.68 5.01
CA PRO A 29 -6.31 23.43 4.37
C PRO A 29 -6.42 23.74 2.87
N TYR A 30 -5.62 23.07 2.06
CA TYR A 30 -5.65 23.19 0.60
C TYR A 30 -7.01 22.66 0.14
N ALA A 31 -7.97 23.55 0.02
CA ALA A 31 -9.24 23.21 -0.59
C ALA A 31 -8.94 22.93 -2.06
N ALA A 32 -8.96 21.65 -2.46
CA ALA A 32 -9.03 21.25 -3.86
C ALA A 32 -10.31 21.86 -4.42
N ARG A 33 -10.21 23.05 -4.98
CA ARG A 33 -11.33 23.78 -5.59
C ARG A 33 -11.20 23.55 -7.08
N ALA A 34 -12.14 22.82 -7.65
CA ALA A 34 -12.28 22.75 -9.10
C ALA A 34 -12.58 24.15 -9.63
N ASP A 35 -11.94 24.49 -10.74
CA ASP A 35 -12.04 25.81 -11.36
C ASP A 35 -13.46 26.08 -11.92
N VAL A 36 -14.25 25.01 -12.16
CA VAL A 36 -15.59 25.04 -12.73
C VAL A 36 -16.54 24.07 -12.01
N PRO A 37 -17.87 24.30 -12.03
CA PRO A 37 -18.86 23.33 -11.53
C PRO A 37 -18.71 21.96 -12.19
N PHE A 38 -19.05 20.88 -11.44
CA PHE A 38 -18.90 19.50 -11.92
C PHE A 38 -19.64 19.24 -13.23
N GLU A 39 -20.87 19.69 -13.35
CA GLU A 39 -21.68 19.52 -14.56
C GLU A 39 -21.05 20.20 -15.79
N GLN A 40 -20.47 21.38 -15.59
CA GLN A 40 -19.75 22.07 -16.65
C GLN A 40 -18.48 21.34 -17.04
N TRP A 41 -17.76 20.78 -16.07
CA TRP A 41 -16.60 19.91 -16.35
C TRP A 41 -17.02 18.65 -17.10
N VAL A 42 -18.09 17.97 -16.69
CA VAL A 42 -18.62 16.80 -17.40
C VAL A 42 -18.91 17.11 -18.86
N ALA A 43 -19.57 18.25 -19.14
CA ALA A 43 -19.83 18.67 -20.51
C ALA A 43 -18.53 18.91 -21.32
N ALA A 44 -17.57 19.59 -20.73
CA ALA A 44 -16.28 19.88 -21.36
C ALA A 44 -15.39 18.64 -21.57
N PHE A 45 -15.40 17.72 -20.60
CA PHE A 45 -14.59 16.49 -20.64
C PHE A 45 -15.03 15.51 -21.74
N ARG A 46 -16.28 15.61 -22.20
CA ARG A 46 -16.85 14.78 -23.29
C ARG A 46 -15.97 14.76 -24.53
N SER A 47 -15.54 15.93 -25.01
CA SER A 47 -14.66 16.02 -26.18
C SER A 47 -13.31 15.32 -25.97
N LYS A 48 -12.76 15.39 -24.76
CA LYS A 48 -11.52 14.70 -24.38
C LYS A 48 -11.69 13.19 -24.35
N ALA A 49 -12.79 12.71 -23.81
CA ALA A 49 -13.13 11.27 -23.79
C ALA A 49 -13.31 10.73 -25.24
N MET A 50 -14.03 11.46 -26.07
CA MET A 50 -14.21 11.10 -27.50
C MET A 50 -12.86 11.06 -28.24
N ALA A 51 -11.98 12.03 -28.03
CA ALA A 51 -10.65 12.05 -28.63
C ALA A 51 -9.77 10.86 -28.21
N ARG A 52 -10.15 10.16 -27.12
CA ARG A 52 -9.50 8.94 -26.60
C ARG A 52 -10.29 7.66 -26.92
N GLY A 53 -11.26 7.74 -27.86
CA GLY A 53 -11.98 6.60 -28.40
C GLY A 53 -13.25 6.18 -27.65
N ILE A 54 -13.72 6.97 -26.69
CA ILE A 54 -15.02 6.75 -26.04
C ILE A 54 -16.12 7.29 -26.96
N SER A 55 -17.11 6.47 -27.28
CA SER A 55 -18.24 6.90 -28.09
C SER A 55 -19.10 7.93 -27.34
N ASP A 56 -19.72 8.81 -28.11
CA ASP A 56 -20.64 9.80 -27.58
C ASP A 56 -21.79 9.19 -26.81
N GLU A 57 -22.34 8.09 -27.33
CA GLU A 57 -23.42 7.31 -26.71
C GLU A 57 -22.99 6.74 -25.35
N THR A 58 -21.81 6.11 -25.28
CA THR A 58 -21.28 5.56 -24.03
C THR A 58 -21.08 6.65 -23.01
N TYR A 59 -20.45 7.78 -23.41
CA TYR A 59 -20.23 8.88 -22.48
C TYR A 59 -21.54 9.46 -21.95
N ALA A 60 -22.51 9.73 -22.83
CA ALA A 60 -23.80 10.27 -22.44
C ALA A 60 -24.58 9.32 -21.54
N ARG A 61 -24.54 8.01 -21.83
CA ARG A 61 -25.21 6.99 -21.02
C ARG A 61 -24.59 6.86 -19.62
N VAL A 62 -23.26 6.76 -19.54
CA VAL A 62 -22.53 6.53 -18.29
C VAL A 62 -22.57 7.77 -17.39
N MET A 63 -22.48 8.96 -17.97
CA MET A 63 -22.45 10.20 -17.19
C MET A 63 -23.83 10.77 -16.84
N ARG A 64 -24.90 10.14 -17.31
CA ARG A 64 -26.28 10.60 -17.02
C ARG A 64 -26.56 10.55 -15.52
N GLY A 65 -26.74 11.72 -14.91
CA GLY A 65 -27.11 11.84 -13.49
C GLY A 65 -25.97 11.54 -12.51
N VAL A 66 -24.72 11.35 -12.99
CA VAL A 66 -23.57 11.13 -12.10
C VAL A 66 -23.35 12.37 -11.24
N GLN A 67 -23.30 12.16 -9.93
CA GLN A 67 -22.93 13.18 -8.94
C GLN A 67 -21.49 12.95 -8.45
N PRO A 68 -20.78 13.99 -8.02
CA PRO A 68 -19.43 13.86 -7.51
C PRO A 68 -19.40 13.08 -6.18
N ASP A 69 -18.49 12.12 -6.06
CA ASP A 69 -18.16 11.45 -4.79
C ASP A 69 -16.97 12.14 -4.13
N MET A 70 -17.23 13.00 -3.17
CA MET A 70 -16.19 13.77 -2.49
C MET A 70 -15.32 12.94 -1.52
N THR A 71 -15.66 11.68 -1.28
CA THR A 71 -14.95 10.81 -0.32
C THR A 71 -13.46 10.73 -0.62
N GLY A 72 -13.07 10.60 -1.89
CA GLY A 72 -11.68 10.52 -2.30
C GLY A 72 -10.90 11.80 -2.02
N LEU A 73 -11.48 12.97 -2.29
CA LEU A 73 -10.86 14.26 -2.00
C LEU A 73 -10.72 14.47 -0.48
N THR A 74 -11.73 14.12 0.27
CA THR A 74 -11.69 14.18 1.74
C THR A 74 -10.62 13.22 2.30
N ALA A 75 -10.49 12.02 1.74
CA ALA A 75 -9.46 11.06 2.14
C ALA A 75 -8.04 11.57 1.84
N ILE A 76 -7.83 12.22 0.70
CA ILE A 76 -6.53 12.83 0.34
C ILE A 76 -6.17 13.98 1.31
N GLN A 77 -7.16 14.78 1.71
CA GLN A 77 -6.96 15.95 2.58
C GLN A 77 -6.79 15.58 4.05
N ASN A 78 -7.54 14.58 4.50
CA ASN A 78 -7.65 14.19 5.90
C ASN A 78 -6.92 12.89 6.21
N GLN A 79 -5.92 12.49 5.41
CA GLN A 79 -5.06 11.37 5.84
C GLN A 79 -4.40 11.78 7.15
N PRO A 80 -4.82 11.25 8.31
CA PRO A 80 -4.11 11.51 9.54
C PRO A 80 -2.68 11.01 9.33
N GLU A 81 -1.70 11.87 9.63
CA GLU A 81 -0.31 11.43 9.73
C GLU A 81 -0.21 10.43 10.88
N ILE A 82 -0.56 9.19 10.58
CA ILE A 82 -0.30 8.07 11.48
C ILE A 82 1.16 7.75 11.27
N ASN A 83 2.01 8.26 12.16
CA ASN A 83 3.44 7.95 12.22
C ASN A 83 3.63 6.50 12.68
N GLN A 84 3.21 5.58 11.83
CA GLN A 84 3.28 4.16 12.10
C GLN A 84 4.71 3.65 11.92
N GLN A 85 5.28 3.05 12.95
CA GLN A 85 6.56 2.38 12.87
C GLN A 85 6.47 1.14 11.96
N LEU A 86 7.59 0.75 11.35
CA LEU A 86 7.60 -0.38 10.41
C LEU A 86 7.11 -1.68 11.05
N TRP A 87 7.48 -1.98 12.30
CA TRP A 87 7.04 -3.19 12.99
C TRP A 87 5.52 -3.18 13.28
N GLN A 88 4.93 -2.03 13.55
CA GLN A 88 3.48 -1.89 13.72
C GLN A 88 2.75 -2.20 12.40
N TYR A 89 3.29 -1.66 11.30
CA TYR A 89 2.79 -1.98 9.97
C TYR A 89 2.86 -3.48 9.69
N LEU A 90 3.98 -4.14 9.98
CA LEU A 90 4.16 -5.57 9.77
C LEU A 90 3.24 -6.42 10.64
N ASN A 91 3.04 -6.06 11.91
CA ASN A 91 2.10 -6.74 12.80
C ASN A 91 0.65 -6.66 12.27
N ARG A 92 0.26 -5.53 11.68
CA ARG A 92 -1.04 -5.37 11.03
C ARG A 92 -1.11 -6.15 9.71
N ALA A 93 -0.10 -6.03 8.87
CA ALA A 93 -0.04 -6.66 7.56
C ALA A 93 -0.03 -8.19 7.64
N ALA A 94 0.68 -8.75 8.62
CA ALA A 94 0.81 -10.18 8.88
C ALA A 94 0.26 -10.56 10.26
N SER A 95 -0.94 -10.05 10.59
CA SER A 95 -1.66 -10.42 11.81
C SER A 95 -2.09 -11.88 11.80
N ASP A 96 -2.31 -12.47 12.97
CA ASP A 96 -2.62 -13.89 13.11
C ASP A 96 -3.83 -14.32 12.27
N TRP A 97 -4.92 -13.52 12.29
CA TRP A 97 -6.09 -13.84 11.49
C TRP A 97 -5.80 -13.82 10.00
N ARG A 98 -4.98 -12.84 9.52
CA ARG A 98 -4.63 -12.73 8.10
C ARG A 98 -3.72 -13.87 7.65
N ILE A 99 -2.77 -14.27 8.49
CA ILE A 99 -1.93 -15.45 8.25
C ILE A 99 -2.79 -16.72 8.21
N ALA A 100 -3.73 -16.88 9.14
CA ALA A 100 -4.65 -18.02 9.17
C ALA A 100 -5.53 -18.08 7.92
N ALA A 101 -6.14 -16.96 7.54
CA ALA A 101 -6.91 -16.82 6.31
C ALA A 101 -6.05 -17.14 5.06
N GLY A 102 -4.83 -16.61 4.99
CA GLY A 102 -3.91 -16.86 3.89
C GLY A 102 -3.49 -18.32 3.77
N LYS A 103 -3.25 -19.01 4.88
CA LYS A 103 -3.00 -20.47 4.89
C LYS A 103 -4.20 -21.26 4.39
N ALA A 104 -5.42 -20.88 4.78
CA ALA A 104 -6.64 -21.49 4.28
C ALA A 104 -6.76 -21.28 2.76
N LYS A 105 -6.55 -20.06 2.27
CA LYS A 105 -6.57 -19.73 0.84
C LYS A 105 -5.45 -20.41 0.05
N ALA A 106 -4.26 -20.56 0.62
CA ALA A 106 -3.17 -21.33 0.02
C ALA A 106 -3.57 -22.79 -0.25
N LYS A 107 -4.33 -23.39 0.67
CA LYS A 107 -4.85 -24.76 0.53
C LYS A 107 -6.02 -24.82 -0.46
N GLU A 108 -7.00 -23.91 -0.32
CA GLU A 108 -8.20 -23.84 -1.15
C GLU A 108 -7.87 -23.64 -2.63
N TYR A 109 -6.94 -22.73 -2.93
CA TYR A 109 -6.55 -22.35 -4.29
C TYR A 109 -5.19 -22.92 -4.73
N ALA A 110 -4.74 -24.03 -4.13
CA ALA A 110 -3.43 -24.61 -4.42
C ALA A 110 -3.23 -24.92 -5.92
N ALA A 111 -4.26 -25.47 -6.58
CA ALA A 111 -4.21 -25.78 -8.01
C ALA A 111 -4.09 -24.50 -8.87
N LEU A 112 -4.86 -23.46 -8.56
CA LEU A 112 -4.80 -22.17 -9.24
C LEU A 112 -3.41 -21.51 -9.06
N LEU A 113 -2.92 -21.43 -7.82
CA LEU A 113 -1.62 -20.83 -7.52
C LEU A 113 -0.47 -21.58 -8.20
N SER A 114 -0.52 -22.92 -8.25
CA SER A 114 0.47 -23.74 -8.97
C SER A 114 0.38 -23.54 -10.50
N ARG A 115 -0.82 -23.34 -11.06
CA ARG A 115 -1.01 -23.02 -12.47
C ARG A 115 -0.42 -21.64 -12.79
N ILE A 116 -0.67 -20.63 -11.95
CA ILE A 116 -0.10 -19.29 -12.11
C ILE A 116 1.44 -19.32 -12.02
N GLU A 117 2.00 -20.05 -11.06
CA GLU A 117 3.47 -20.21 -10.95
C GLU A 117 4.06 -20.87 -12.19
N ARG A 118 3.42 -21.90 -12.74
CA ARG A 118 3.87 -22.55 -13.96
C ARG A 118 3.84 -21.62 -15.16
N ASP A 119 2.76 -20.86 -15.33
CA ASP A 119 2.50 -20.04 -16.52
C ASP A 119 3.28 -18.72 -16.47
N PHE A 120 3.32 -18.05 -15.33
CA PHE A 120 3.94 -16.73 -15.15
C PHE A 120 5.26 -16.77 -14.38
N GLY A 121 5.55 -17.85 -13.65
CA GLY A 121 6.75 -17.97 -12.82
C GLY A 121 6.70 -17.21 -11.51
N VAL A 122 5.53 -16.66 -11.13
CA VAL A 122 5.35 -15.95 -9.86
C VAL A 122 4.96 -16.95 -8.77
N GLU A 123 5.78 -17.04 -7.72
CA GLU A 123 5.58 -18.04 -6.67
C GLU A 123 4.29 -17.79 -5.85
N PRO A 124 3.64 -18.86 -5.34
CA PRO A 124 2.41 -18.76 -4.56
C PRO A 124 2.48 -17.83 -3.36
N SER A 125 3.61 -17.79 -2.66
CA SER A 125 3.84 -16.87 -1.54
C SER A 125 3.68 -15.41 -1.95
N PHE A 126 4.19 -15.03 -3.12
CA PHE A 126 4.11 -13.67 -3.62
C PHE A 126 2.66 -13.29 -3.99
N MET A 127 1.92 -14.21 -4.63
CA MET A 127 0.50 -14.03 -4.96
C MET A 127 -0.38 -13.94 -3.72
N LEU A 128 -0.16 -14.79 -2.72
CA LEU A 128 -0.85 -14.72 -1.44
C LEU A 128 -0.55 -13.42 -0.68
N GLY A 129 0.67 -12.94 -0.78
CA GLY A 129 1.07 -11.67 -0.18
C GLY A 129 0.28 -10.49 -0.74
N VAL A 130 0.25 -10.31 -2.06
CA VAL A 130 -0.50 -9.22 -2.69
C VAL A 130 -2.00 -9.35 -2.43
N TRP A 131 -2.57 -10.55 -2.61
CA TRP A 131 -3.99 -10.79 -2.37
C TRP A 131 -4.40 -10.48 -0.92
N GLY A 132 -3.58 -10.91 0.04
CA GLY A 132 -3.83 -10.65 1.45
C GLY A 132 -3.68 -9.18 1.87
N ILE A 133 -2.74 -8.44 1.28
CA ILE A 133 -2.56 -7.01 1.58
C ILE A 133 -3.67 -6.17 0.96
N GLU A 134 -4.03 -6.44 -0.31
CA GLU A 134 -4.94 -5.60 -1.07
C GLU A 134 -6.40 -5.73 -0.61
N SER A 135 -6.87 -6.95 -0.40
CA SER A 135 -8.29 -7.19 -0.09
C SER A 135 -8.53 -8.17 1.06
N ALA A 136 -7.50 -8.51 1.84
CA ALA A 136 -7.63 -9.57 2.85
C ALA A 136 -8.20 -10.88 2.27
N PHE A 137 -7.72 -11.25 1.09
CA PHE A 137 -8.13 -12.43 0.31
C PHE A 137 -9.58 -12.35 -0.21
N GLY A 138 -10.06 -11.15 -0.57
CA GLY A 138 -11.42 -10.92 -1.03
C GLY A 138 -12.45 -10.99 0.10
N ASP A 139 -12.09 -10.64 1.33
CA ASP A 139 -12.98 -10.71 2.48
C ASP A 139 -14.16 -9.72 2.33
N PRO A 140 -15.42 -10.20 2.31
CA PRO A 140 -16.59 -9.35 2.09
C PRO A 140 -16.79 -8.24 3.14
N ILE A 141 -16.24 -8.42 4.35
CA ILE A 141 -16.33 -7.40 5.41
C ILE A 141 -15.43 -6.21 5.08
N VAL A 142 -14.23 -6.47 4.55
CA VAL A 142 -13.32 -5.42 4.10
C VAL A 142 -13.91 -4.70 2.89
N GLU A 143 -14.49 -5.45 1.95
CA GLU A 143 -15.11 -4.90 0.75
C GLU A 143 -16.28 -3.96 1.07
N LYS A 144 -17.26 -4.40 1.87
CA LYS A 144 -18.47 -3.62 2.18
C LYS A 144 -18.21 -2.25 2.79
N ASN A 145 -17.19 -2.13 3.63
CA ASN A 145 -16.92 -0.89 4.37
C ASN A 145 -16.17 0.17 3.57
N HIS A 146 -15.54 -0.22 2.46
CA HIS A 146 -14.65 0.66 1.70
C HIS A 146 -15.02 0.81 0.22
N MET A 147 -16.02 0.05 -0.26
CA MET A 147 -16.42 0.06 -1.66
C MET A 147 -17.20 1.32 -2.02
N ARG A 148 -16.81 1.94 -3.13
CA ARG A 148 -17.45 3.13 -3.71
C ARG A 148 -17.71 2.89 -5.20
N PRO A 149 -18.71 3.54 -5.79
CA PRO A 149 -18.87 3.54 -7.24
C PRO A 149 -17.64 4.15 -7.91
N VAL A 150 -16.99 3.41 -8.80
CA VAL A 150 -15.71 3.80 -9.42
C VAL A 150 -15.88 4.98 -10.38
N ILE A 151 -16.97 5.01 -11.17
CA ILE A 151 -17.22 6.07 -12.13
C ILE A 151 -17.34 7.45 -11.44
N PRO A 152 -18.21 7.66 -10.42
CA PRO A 152 -18.26 8.91 -9.69
C PRO A 152 -16.95 9.28 -9.01
N SER A 153 -16.27 8.30 -8.38
CA SER A 153 -15.00 8.52 -7.67
C SER A 153 -13.92 9.03 -8.62
N LEU A 154 -13.69 8.36 -9.74
CA LEU A 154 -12.67 8.77 -10.72
C LEU A 154 -13.03 10.07 -11.44
N ALA A 155 -14.31 10.29 -11.79
CA ALA A 155 -14.76 11.55 -12.36
C ALA A 155 -14.49 12.72 -11.41
N THR A 156 -14.75 12.54 -10.11
CA THR A 156 -14.49 13.54 -9.08
C THR A 156 -13.01 13.85 -8.94
N LEU A 157 -12.16 12.82 -8.90
CA LEU A 157 -10.71 13.00 -8.83
C LEU A 157 -10.14 13.67 -10.08
N ALA A 158 -10.63 13.30 -11.26
CA ALA A 158 -10.25 13.93 -12.53
C ALA A 158 -10.66 15.42 -12.60
N TRP A 159 -11.82 15.74 -12.01
CA TRP A 159 -12.33 17.11 -11.92
C TRP A 159 -11.58 17.97 -10.92
N ALA A 160 -11.36 17.48 -9.70
CA ALA A 160 -11.04 18.34 -8.54
C ALA A 160 -9.66 18.07 -7.89
N GLU A 161 -8.92 17.00 -8.28
CA GLU A 161 -7.58 16.73 -7.73
C GLU A 161 -6.48 17.21 -8.71
N PRO A 162 -5.86 18.40 -8.51
CA PRO A 162 -4.97 19.00 -9.50
C PRO A 162 -3.58 18.36 -9.58
N ARG A 163 -3.06 17.76 -8.47
CA ARG A 163 -1.69 17.24 -8.41
C ARG A 163 -1.45 16.07 -9.35
N ARG A 164 -2.48 15.24 -9.57
CA ARG A 164 -2.42 14.05 -10.41
C ARG A 164 -3.53 14.03 -11.46
N ARG A 165 -4.01 15.19 -11.88
CA ARG A 165 -5.16 15.32 -12.80
C ARG A 165 -5.05 14.45 -14.05
N SER A 166 -3.93 14.49 -14.75
CA SER A 166 -3.73 13.68 -15.97
C SER A 166 -3.81 12.17 -15.70
N TYR A 167 -3.37 11.72 -14.54
CA TYR A 167 -3.50 10.33 -14.13
C TYR A 167 -4.97 9.97 -13.88
N TRP A 168 -5.69 10.78 -13.10
CA TRP A 168 -7.10 10.53 -12.81
C TRP A 168 -7.98 10.58 -14.06
N GLU A 169 -7.71 11.52 -14.96
CA GLU A 169 -8.39 11.60 -16.24
C GLU A 169 -8.14 10.35 -17.10
N SER A 170 -6.92 9.81 -17.10
CA SER A 170 -6.59 8.60 -17.82
C SER A 170 -7.31 7.38 -17.22
N GLU A 171 -7.31 7.24 -15.88
CA GLU A 171 -8.03 6.14 -15.23
C GLU A 171 -9.54 6.23 -15.44
N PHE A 172 -10.10 7.43 -15.43
CA PHE A 172 -11.50 7.66 -15.73
C PHE A 172 -11.85 7.26 -17.18
N ILE A 173 -11.03 7.62 -18.16
CA ILE A 173 -11.19 7.20 -19.57
C ILE A 173 -11.08 5.68 -19.70
N ASN A 174 -10.13 5.04 -19.00
CA ASN A 174 -10.00 3.59 -19.00
C ASN A 174 -11.24 2.90 -18.41
N ALA A 175 -11.82 3.46 -17.35
CA ALA A 175 -13.08 2.95 -16.79
C ALA A 175 -14.24 3.06 -17.78
N LEU A 176 -14.37 4.18 -18.50
CA LEU A 176 -15.34 4.36 -19.57
C LEU A 176 -15.13 3.35 -20.72
N ALA A 177 -13.86 3.05 -21.07
CA ALA A 177 -13.54 2.07 -22.10
C ALA A 177 -13.90 0.64 -21.72
N ILE A 178 -13.77 0.26 -20.44
CA ILE A 178 -14.23 -1.03 -19.90
C ILE A 178 -15.75 -1.17 -20.08
N VAL A 179 -16.50 -0.12 -19.71
CA VAL A 179 -17.96 -0.09 -19.89
C VAL A 179 -18.34 -0.13 -21.38
N GLN A 180 -17.61 0.61 -22.23
CA GLN A 180 -17.85 0.61 -23.67
C GLN A 180 -17.65 -0.77 -24.32
N ARG A 181 -16.67 -1.55 -23.83
CA ARG A 181 -16.43 -2.92 -24.29
C ARG A 181 -17.44 -3.94 -23.76
N GLY A 182 -18.34 -3.52 -22.86
CA GLY A 182 -19.30 -4.41 -22.22
C GLY A 182 -18.68 -5.39 -21.22
N TRP A 183 -17.45 -5.11 -20.73
CA TRP A 183 -16.79 -5.96 -19.75
C TRP A 183 -17.38 -5.79 -18.35
N SER A 184 -18.00 -4.63 -18.08
CA SER A 184 -18.72 -4.35 -16.84
C SER A 184 -19.73 -3.24 -17.07
N THR A 185 -20.63 -3.04 -16.10
CA THR A 185 -21.51 -1.87 -16.06
C THR A 185 -21.01 -0.83 -15.04
N PRO A 186 -21.44 0.45 -15.12
CA PRO A 186 -21.09 1.45 -14.12
C PRO A 186 -21.46 1.03 -12.69
N GLU A 187 -22.57 0.30 -12.52
CA GLU A 187 -23.12 -0.16 -11.24
C GLU A 187 -22.29 -1.31 -10.65
N GLU A 188 -21.75 -2.20 -11.50
CA GLU A 188 -20.88 -3.30 -11.08
C GLU A 188 -19.47 -2.83 -10.73
N MET A 189 -19.03 -1.68 -11.27
CA MET A 189 -17.72 -1.13 -10.99
C MET A 189 -17.68 -0.48 -9.62
N VAL A 190 -17.36 -1.29 -8.60
CA VAL A 190 -17.21 -0.86 -7.20
C VAL A 190 -15.78 -1.09 -6.74
N GLY A 191 -15.23 -0.14 -5.99
CA GLY A 191 -13.81 -0.22 -5.60
C GLY A 191 -13.46 0.75 -4.47
N SER A 192 -12.18 0.97 -4.26
CA SER A 192 -11.72 1.98 -3.31
C SER A 192 -12.13 3.39 -3.77
N TRP A 193 -12.01 4.36 -2.88
CA TRP A 193 -12.22 5.78 -3.23
C TRP A 193 -11.32 6.28 -4.37
N ALA A 194 -10.21 5.59 -4.64
CA ALA A 194 -9.28 5.88 -5.72
C ALA A 194 -9.57 5.09 -7.00
N GLY A 195 -10.64 4.27 -7.02
CA GLY A 195 -11.03 3.47 -8.19
C GLY A 195 -10.29 2.14 -8.35
N ALA A 196 -9.57 1.67 -7.32
CA ALA A 196 -8.95 0.35 -7.32
C ALA A 196 -9.99 -0.73 -6.99
N MET A 197 -9.99 -1.85 -7.72
CA MET A 197 -11.09 -2.81 -7.77
C MET A 197 -10.70 -4.25 -7.46
N GLY A 198 -11.59 -4.97 -6.78
CA GLY A 198 -11.59 -6.41 -6.62
C GLY A 198 -10.45 -6.99 -5.79
N HIS A 199 -10.15 -8.26 -6.01
CA HIS A 199 -9.24 -9.10 -5.20
C HIS A 199 -7.84 -8.52 -5.02
N THR A 200 -7.29 -7.91 -6.04
CA THR A 200 -5.93 -7.35 -6.02
C THR A 200 -5.90 -5.86 -6.32
N GLN A 201 -7.04 -5.19 -6.17
CA GLN A 201 -7.17 -3.74 -6.28
C GLN A 201 -6.65 -3.17 -7.61
N TRP A 202 -7.16 -3.71 -8.74
CA TRP A 202 -6.79 -3.20 -10.05
C TRP A 202 -7.30 -1.78 -10.28
N MET A 203 -6.41 -0.95 -10.80
CA MET A 203 -6.83 0.28 -11.47
C MET A 203 -7.46 -0.07 -12.84
N PRO A 204 -8.37 0.76 -13.38
CA PRO A 204 -8.97 0.53 -14.69
C PRO A 204 -7.95 0.27 -15.81
N GLU A 205 -6.80 0.91 -15.73
CA GLU A 205 -5.70 0.71 -16.68
C GLU A 205 -5.19 -0.74 -16.68
N VAL A 206 -5.02 -1.35 -15.50
CA VAL A 206 -4.59 -2.75 -15.36
C VAL A 206 -5.63 -3.71 -15.94
N TRP A 207 -6.91 -3.48 -15.63
CA TRP A 207 -8.00 -4.27 -16.19
C TRP A 207 -8.01 -4.22 -17.72
N LEU A 208 -7.95 -2.99 -18.28
CA LEU A 208 -8.09 -2.75 -19.72
C LEU A 208 -6.93 -3.32 -20.55
N HIS A 209 -5.69 -3.24 -20.03
CA HIS A 209 -4.49 -3.55 -20.81
C HIS A 209 -3.79 -4.86 -20.43
N LEU A 210 -3.99 -5.34 -19.22
CA LEU A 210 -3.36 -6.58 -18.74
C LEU A 210 -4.36 -7.68 -18.42
N GLY A 211 -5.64 -7.38 -18.34
CA GLY A 211 -6.70 -8.32 -17.97
C GLY A 211 -6.65 -9.62 -18.77
N ILE A 212 -6.84 -10.74 -18.10
CA ILE A 212 -6.87 -12.10 -18.68
C ILE A 212 -8.12 -12.79 -18.18
N ASP A 213 -8.88 -13.37 -19.09
CA ASP A 213 -9.90 -14.38 -18.79
C ASP A 213 -9.16 -15.71 -18.52
N TYR A 214 -8.84 -15.95 -17.26
CA TYR A 214 -7.97 -17.08 -16.90
C TYR A 214 -8.76 -18.33 -16.49
N ASN A 215 -10.03 -18.17 -16.12
CA ASN A 215 -10.95 -19.27 -15.89
C ASN A 215 -11.66 -19.73 -17.16
N GLY A 216 -11.64 -18.92 -18.25
CA GLY A 216 -12.21 -19.26 -19.55
C GLY A 216 -13.73 -19.12 -19.61
N ASP A 217 -14.33 -18.25 -18.77
CA ASP A 217 -15.77 -18.04 -18.73
C ASP A 217 -16.27 -16.99 -19.75
N GLY A 218 -15.36 -16.39 -20.52
CA GLY A 218 -15.64 -15.37 -21.54
C GLY A 218 -15.68 -13.94 -20.97
N LYS A 219 -15.33 -13.76 -19.70
CA LYS A 219 -15.26 -12.45 -19.04
C LYS A 219 -13.90 -12.24 -18.42
N ILE A 220 -13.50 -10.99 -18.28
CA ILE A 220 -12.32 -10.59 -17.50
C ILE A 220 -12.84 -9.81 -16.30
N SER A 221 -12.63 -10.32 -15.09
CA SER A 221 -13.19 -9.70 -13.89
C SER A 221 -12.19 -9.62 -12.72
N PRO A 222 -12.07 -8.46 -12.05
CA PRO A 222 -11.34 -8.37 -10.78
C PRO A 222 -12.11 -8.94 -9.60
N TYR A 223 -13.40 -9.31 -9.80
CA TYR A 223 -14.34 -9.75 -8.78
C TYR A 223 -14.70 -11.25 -8.94
N GLY A 224 -15.48 -11.76 -8.00
CA GLY A 224 -15.99 -13.13 -8.05
C GLY A 224 -14.93 -14.17 -7.74
N GLN A 225 -14.68 -15.12 -8.67
CA GLN A 225 -13.57 -16.06 -8.51
C GLN A 225 -12.23 -15.35 -8.71
N PRO A 226 -11.18 -15.71 -7.94
CA PRO A 226 -9.93 -14.96 -7.95
C PRO A 226 -9.02 -15.25 -9.16
N ASP A 227 -9.41 -16.14 -10.06
CA ASP A 227 -8.58 -16.64 -11.15
C ASP A 227 -8.03 -15.52 -12.02
N ASP A 228 -8.92 -14.69 -12.58
CA ASP A 228 -8.54 -13.57 -13.45
C ASP A 228 -7.72 -12.54 -12.70
N ALA A 229 -8.15 -12.21 -11.47
CA ALA A 229 -7.49 -11.24 -10.64
C ALA A 229 -6.05 -11.64 -10.34
N LEU A 230 -5.83 -12.88 -9.90
CA LEU A 230 -4.50 -13.37 -9.56
C LEU A 230 -3.63 -13.55 -10.81
N ALA A 231 -4.15 -14.11 -11.90
CA ALA A 231 -3.39 -14.31 -13.14
C ALA A 231 -2.99 -12.98 -13.78
N THR A 232 -3.90 -12.00 -13.85
CA THR A 232 -3.58 -10.65 -14.34
C THR A 232 -2.54 -9.96 -13.48
N THR A 233 -2.62 -10.12 -12.15
CA THR A 233 -1.62 -9.54 -11.24
C THR A 233 -0.26 -10.23 -11.38
N ALA A 234 -0.22 -11.54 -11.62
CA ALA A 234 1.02 -12.23 -11.95
C ALA A 234 1.63 -11.71 -13.25
N ARG A 235 0.81 -11.52 -14.30
CA ARG A 235 1.22 -10.87 -15.55
C ARG A 235 1.78 -9.47 -15.32
N TYR A 236 1.12 -8.65 -14.50
CA TYR A 236 1.63 -7.33 -14.13
C TYR A 236 3.04 -7.41 -13.53
N PHE A 237 3.28 -8.31 -12.58
CA PHE A 237 4.60 -8.45 -11.97
C PHE A 237 5.68 -8.86 -12.97
N VAL A 238 5.35 -9.71 -13.93
CA VAL A 238 6.29 -10.13 -14.99
C VAL A 238 6.55 -8.98 -15.96
N GLU A 239 5.50 -8.37 -16.52
CA GLU A 239 5.64 -7.38 -17.60
C GLU A 239 6.08 -6.00 -17.12
N ARG A 240 5.64 -5.58 -15.92
CA ARG A 240 5.90 -4.24 -15.38
C ARG A 240 6.77 -4.23 -14.12
N GLY A 241 6.66 -5.27 -13.30
CA GLY A 241 7.42 -5.42 -12.07
C GLY A 241 8.84 -5.98 -12.28
N ASN A 242 9.17 -6.46 -13.46
CA ASN A 242 10.42 -7.17 -13.75
C ASN A 242 10.66 -8.37 -12.80
N TYR A 243 9.58 -9.09 -12.46
CA TYR A 243 9.65 -10.28 -11.62
C TYR A 243 10.52 -11.35 -12.26
N ARG A 244 11.38 -11.97 -11.46
CA ARG A 244 12.30 -13.01 -11.92
C ARG A 244 11.88 -14.37 -11.39
N ARG A 245 11.56 -15.27 -12.29
CA ARG A 245 11.23 -16.66 -12.00
C ARG A 245 12.31 -17.32 -11.17
N GLY A 246 11.91 -18.00 -10.09
CA GLY A 246 12.83 -18.78 -9.25
C GLY A 246 13.72 -17.98 -8.32
N GLU A 247 13.74 -16.63 -8.39
CA GLU A 247 14.45 -15.79 -7.44
C GLU A 247 13.53 -15.41 -6.26
N ARG A 248 14.07 -15.46 -5.05
CA ARG A 248 13.35 -14.95 -3.87
C ARG A 248 13.35 -13.42 -3.83
N TRP A 249 12.41 -12.87 -3.07
CA TRP A 249 12.38 -11.42 -2.80
C TRP A 249 13.59 -10.93 -2.00
N GLY A 250 14.22 -11.82 -1.20
CA GLY A 250 15.36 -11.48 -0.36
C GLY A 250 15.49 -12.38 0.87
N HIS A 251 16.35 -11.95 1.78
CA HIS A 251 16.60 -12.64 3.04
C HIS A 251 16.83 -11.64 4.18
N GLU A 252 16.33 -11.98 5.38
CA GLU A 252 16.79 -11.36 6.62
C GLU A 252 18.24 -11.77 6.88
N VAL A 253 19.09 -10.82 7.31
CA VAL A 253 20.54 -11.06 7.47
C VAL A 253 21.09 -10.46 8.75
N ARG A 254 22.22 -11.01 9.20
CA ARG A 254 23.08 -10.42 10.23
C ARG A 254 24.30 -9.81 9.57
N MET A 255 24.67 -8.62 10.03
CA MET A 255 25.84 -7.87 9.54
C MET A 255 26.71 -7.49 10.73
N ARG A 256 28.03 -7.66 10.60
CA ARG A 256 28.98 -7.17 11.63
C ARG A 256 28.96 -5.64 11.74
N ARG A 257 28.76 -4.95 10.62
CA ARG A 257 28.61 -3.49 10.54
C ARG A 257 27.40 -3.20 9.64
N PRO A 258 26.55 -2.24 10.01
CA PRO A 258 25.44 -1.86 9.15
C PRO A 258 25.94 -1.40 7.78
N ILE A 259 25.49 -2.08 6.74
CA ILE A 259 25.74 -1.72 5.34
C ILE A 259 24.36 -1.51 4.72
N SER A 260 24.16 -0.32 4.18
CA SER A 260 22.93 0.01 3.47
C SER A 260 23.27 0.85 2.24
N GLY A 261 22.43 0.79 1.22
CA GLY A 261 22.65 1.61 0.03
C GLY A 261 22.24 0.96 -1.28
N LYS A 262 22.57 1.66 -2.38
CA LYS A 262 22.12 1.29 -3.73
C LYS A 262 22.99 0.19 -4.39
N ALA A 263 24.15 -0.16 -3.82
CA ALA A 263 25.05 -1.14 -4.39
C ALA A 263 24.38 -2.53 -4.42
N SER A 264 24.36 -3.14 -5.60
CA SER A 264 23.89 -4.50 -5.81
C SER A 264 25.10 -5.44 -5.90
N ARG A 265 25.08 -6.55 -5.16
CA ARG A 265 26.15 -7.58 -5.14
C ARG A 265 25.50 -8.97 -5.12
N SER A 266 26.23 -9.98 -5.58
CA SER A 266 25.78 -11.36 -5.41
C SER A 266 25.72 -11.74 -3.93
N TYR A 267 24.87 -12.72 -3.57
CA TYR A 267 24.83 -13.22 -2.20
C TYR A 267 26.20 -13.78 -1.75
N ALA A 268 26.94 -14.42 -2.64
CA ALA A 268 28.33 -14.86 -2.35
C ALA A 268 29.24 -13.67 -2.00
N ALA A 269 29.14 -12.57 -2.74
CA ALA A 269 29.93 -11.36 -2.45
C ALA A 269 29.50 -10.69 -1.14
N TRP A 270 28.20 -10.71 -0.79
CA TRP A 270 27.72 -10.26 0.52
C TRP A 270 28.26 -11.15 1.64
N GLN A 271 28.26 -12.47 1.46
CA GLN A 271 28.80 -13.42 2.43
C GLN A 271 30.29 -13.20 2.68
N ALA A 272 31.08 -12.92 1.64
CA ALA A 272 32.50 -12.56 1.77
C ALA A 272 32.73 -11.28 2.59
N LEU A 273 31.75 -10.38 2.64
CA LEU A 273 31.74 -9.18 3.50
C LEU A 273 31.21 -9.45 4.92
N GLY A 274 30.94 -10.72 5.27
CA GLY A 274 30.44 -11.11 6.58
C GLY A 274 28.93 -10.87 6.76
N VAL A 275 28.19 -10.72 5.67
CA VAL A 275 26.72 -10.66 5.69
C VAL A 275 26.17 -12.07 5.51
N VAL A 276 25.55 -12.61 6.54
CA VAL A 276 25.02 -13.99 6.57
C VAL A 276 23.53 -13.98 6.84
N ARG A 277 22.81 -15.02 6.41
CA ARG A 277 21.38 -15.15 6.71
C ARG A 277 21.16 -15.18 8.23
N ALA A 278 20.08 -14.56 8.67
CA ALA A 278 19.74 -14.46 10.10
C ALA A 278 19.43 -15.81 10.74
N ASP A 279 18.91 -16.76 9.95
CA ASP A 279 18.60 -18.14 10.35
C ASP A 279 19.84 -19.06 10.36
N GLY A 280 21.00 -18.59 9.91
CA GLY A 280 22.26 -19.33 9.86
C GLY A 280 22.42 -20.23 8.63
N GLU A 281 21.40 -20.38 7.80
CA GLU A 281 21.43 -21.21 6.61
C GLU A 281 22.25 -20.58 5.47
N PRO A 282 22.83 -21.35 4.55
CA PRO A 282 23.51 -20.83 3.39
C PRO A 282 22.52 -20.14 2.43
N TYR A 283 23.03 -19.23 1.60
CA TYR A 283 22.21 -18.65 0.53
C TYR A 283 21.93 -19.70 -0.56
N PRO A 284 20.65 -19.97 -0.88
CA PRO A 284 20.29 -21.02 -1.84
C PRO A 284 20.70 -20.67 -3.27
N GLN A 285 20.89 -19.38 -3.56
CA GLN A 285 21.25 -18.85 -4.88
C GLN A 285 22.43 -17.88 -4.77
N PRO A 286 23.68 -18.38 -4.56
CA PRO A 286 24.83 -17.53 -4.25
C PRO A 286 25.17 -16.51 -5.36
N HIS A 287 24.78 -16.77 -6.61
CA HIS A 287 24.99 -15.87 -7.75
C HIS A 287 23.90 -14.82 -7.94
N ALA A 288 22.71 -15.00 -7.36
CA ALA A 288 21.65 -14.01 -7.42
C ALA A 288 22.06 -12.73 -6.69
N THR A 289 21.55 -11.58 -7.15
CA THR A 289 21.99 -10.28 -6.66
C THR A 289 20.98 -9.67 -5.70
N ALA A 290 21.49 -8.92 -4.73
CA ALA A 290 20.66 -8.21 -3.76
C ALA A 290 21.28 -6.88 -3.32
N ARG A 291 20.46 -6.03 -2.73
CA ARG A 291 20.88 -4.75 -2.11
C ARG A 291 20.66 -4.82 -0.61
N ALA A 292 21.61 -4.32 0.16
CA ALA A 292 21.48 -4.26 1.61
C ALA A 292 20.54 -3.11 2.03
N TRP A 293 19.70 -3.40 3.01
CA TRP A 293 18.76 -2.44 3.60
C TRP A 293 18.63 -2.67 5.10
N VAL A 294 18.84 -1.61 5.87
CA VAL A 294 18.60 -1.55 7.32
C VAL A 294 17.50 -0.52 7.54
N PRO A 295 16.24 -0.94 7.67
CA PRO A 295 15.10 -0.02 7.78
C PRO A 295 15.12 0.80 9.07
N VAL A 296 15.57 0.19 10.16
CA VAL A 296 15.61 0.80 11.50
C VAL A 296 16.94 0.45 12.14
N ALA A 297 17.63 1.45 12.66
CA ALA A 297 18.89 1.24 13.38
C ALA A 297 18.69 0.28 14.57
N GLY A 298 19.54 -0.72 14.70
CA GLY A 298 19.42 -1.76 15.74
C GLY A 298 18.36 -2.84 15.49
N GLY A 299 17.62 -2.74 14.40
CA GLY A 299 16.60 -3.72 14.00
C GLY A 299 17.10 -4.72 12.94
N PRO A 300 16.17 -5.53 12.39
CA PRO A 300 16.44 -6.46 11.32
C PRO A 300 17.07 -5.79 10.11
N ALA A 301 18.06 -6.45 9.52
CA ALA A 301 18.66 -6.06 8.26
C ALA A 301 18.27 -7.05 7.17
N PHE A 302 18.22 -6.58 5.92
CA PHE A 302 17.77 -7.37 4.79
C PHE A 302 18.72 -7.25 3.61
N LEU A 303 18.86 -8.34 2.84
CA LEU A 303 19.31 -8.31 1.47
C LEU A 303 18.09 -8.44 0.57
N LEU A 304 17.78 -7.37 -0.17
CA LEU A 304 16.60 -7.23 -1.03
C LEU A 304 16.96 -7.64 -2.45
N GLY A 305 16.36 -8.73 -2.92
CA GLY A 305 16.49 -9.22 -4.28
C GLY A 305 15.58 -8.47 -5.28
N PRO A 306 15.67 -8.78 -6.59
CA PRO A 306 14.85 -8.15 -7.63
C PRO A 306 13.35 -8.26 -7.36
N ASN A 307 12.85 -9.37 -6.85
CA ASN A 307 11.44 -9.60 -6.61
C ASN A 307 10.87 -8.77 -5.44
N PHE A 308 11.71 -8.26 -4.53
CA PHE A 308 11.28 -7.21 -3.61
C PHE A 308 10.91 -5.91 -4.35
N PHE A 309 11.69 -5.57 -5.36
CA PHE A 309 11.41 -4.38 -6.16
C PHE A 309 10.23 -4.59 -7.12
N ALA A 310 9.94 -5.84 -7.52
CA ALA A 310 8.69 -6.19 -8.18
C ALA A 310 7.48 -5.88 -7.26
N ALA A 311 7.52 -6.25 -5.98
CA ALA A 311 6.47 -5.85 -5.02
C ALA A 311 6.33 -4.33 -4.93
N ARG A 312 7.46 -3.59 -4.93
CA ARG A 312 7.46 -2.11 -4.93
C ARG A 312 6.87 -1.47 -6.19
N SER A 313 6.81 -2.17 -7.31
CA SER A 313 6.17 -1.63 -8.52
C SER A 313 4.66 -1.50 -8.34
N TYR A 314 4.06 -2.35 -7.51
CA TYR A 314 2.63 -2.30 -7.21
C TYR A 314 2.29 -1.12 -6.28
N ASN A 315 3.11 -0.92 -5.25
CA ASN A 315 3.04 0.25 -4.38
C ASN A 315 4.47 0.65 -3.97
N PRO A 316 4.88 1.93 -4.16
CA PRO A 316 6.27 2.36 -4.00
C PRO A 316 6.77 2.38 -2.55
N ALA A 317 5.89 2.21 -1.55
CA ALA A 317 6.29 2.20 -0.15
C ALA A 317 7.10 0.95 0.21
N LEU A 318 8.26 1.12 0.85
CA LEU A 318 9.11 0.00 1.28
C LEU A 318 8.42 -0.87 2.35
N SER A 319 7.63 -0.25 3.23
CA SER A 319 6.83 -0.96 4.23
C SER A 319 5.79 -1.86 3.58
N TYR A 320 5.12 -1.38 2.54
CA TYR A 320 4.17 -2.18 1.76
C TYR A 320 4.86 -3.41 1.15
N ALA A 321 5.96 -3.21 0.42
CA ALA A 321 6.67 -4.32 -0.22
C ALA A 321 7.16 -5.34 0.81
N LEU A 322 7.70 -4.89 1.96
CA LEU A 322 8.12 -5.81 3.02
C LEU A 322 6.92 -6.55 3.64
N GLY A 323 5.80 -5.86 3.87
CA GLY A 323 4.58 -6.47 4.39
C GLY A 323 4.00 -7.52 3.45
N LEU A 324 3.97 -7.23 2.13
CA LEU A 324 3.52 -8.16 1.11
C LEU A 324 4.34 -9.47 1.14
N VAL A 325 5.66 -9.35 1.02
CA VAL A 325 6.52 -10.54 0.95
C VAL A 325 6.58 -11.28 2.29
N TYR A 326 6.49 -10.56 3.40
CA TYR A 326 6.45 -11.16 4.73
C TYR A 326 5.14 -11.92 4.96
N LEU A 327 3.98 -11.31 4.66
CA LEU A 327 2.69 -12.01 4.75
C LEU A 327 2.68 -13.26 3.87
N GLY A 328 3.11 -13.13 2.62
CA GLY A 328 3.16 -14.26 1.69
C GLY A 328 4.02 -15.41 2.21
N ASP A 329 5.21 -15.12 2.74
CA ASP A 329 6.07 -16.12 3.38
C ASP A 329 5.36 -16.82 4.54
N ARG A 330 4.66 -16.05 5.40
CA ARG A 330 3.90 -16.62 6.53
C ARG A 330 2.75 -17.51 6.08
N CYS A 331 2.07 -17.16 4.97
CA CYS A 331 0.97 -17.95 4.42
C CYS A 331 1.40 -19.32 3.92
N VAL A 332 2.62 -19.45 3.38
CA VAL A 332 3.18 -20.74 2.94
C VAL A 332 3.99 -21.46 4.04
N GLY A 333 3.89 -21.00 5.30
CA GLY A 333 4.50 -21.68 6.45
C GLY A 333 5.94 -21.31 6.74
N ARG A 334 6.55 -20.35 6.05
CA ARG A 334 7.90 -19.88 6.39
C ARG A 334 7.90 -19.18 7.77
N PRO A 335 8.99 -19.27 8.55
CA PRO A 335 9.07 -18.72 9.90
C PRO A 335 9.00 -17.18 9.92
N PRO A 336 8.69 -16.56 11.08
CA PRO A 336 8.80 -15.12 11.25
C PRO A 336 10.26 -14.67 11.18
N PHE A 337 10.49 -13.33 11.09
CA PHE A 337 11.82 -12.77 11.22
C PHE A 337 12.45 -13.15 12.55
N VAL A 338 13.77 -13.40 12.52
CA VAL A 338 14.56 -13.85 13.67
C VAL A 338 14.86 -12.70 14.62
N GLN A 339 15.19 -11.52 14.05
CA GLN A 339 15.56 -10.35 14.82
C GLN A 339 14.32 -9.49 15.11
N ARG A 340 14.28 -8.88 16.28
CA ARG A 340 13.20 -7.97 16.67
C ARG A 340 13.56 -6.53 16.28
N PHE A 341 12.55 -5.75 15.93
CA PHE A 341 12.72 -4.30 15.82
C PHE A 341 12.88 -3.68 17.21
N PRO A 342 13.70 -2.61 17.37
CA PRO A 342 13.76 -1.87 18.60
C PRO A 342 12.37 -1.40 19.03
N ASP A 343 12.12 -1.39 20.33
CA ASP A 343 10.85 -0.95 20.94
C ASP A 343 9.58 -1.69 20.44
N SER A 344 9.76 -2.76 19.66
CA SER A 344 8.63 -3.55 19.16
C SER A 344 7.90 -4.28 20.29
N GLU A 345 6.60 -4.33 20.14
CA GLU A 345 5.72 -5.18 20.94
C GLU A 345 5.45 -6.49 20.19
N PRO A 346 5.19 -7.59 20.92
CA PRO A 346 4.64 -8.76 20.26
C PRO A 346 3.32 -8.40 19.55
N PRO A 347 3.02 -9.01 18.40
CA PRO A 347 1.74 -8.80 17.74
C PRO A 347 0.62 -9.22 18.70
N PRO A 348 -0.43 -8.39 18.86
CA PRO A 348 -1.59 -8.77 19.66
C PRO A 348 -2.34 -9.94 18.99
N THR A 349 -2.85 -10.84 19.79
CA THR A 349 -3.72 -11.94 19.33
C THR A 349 -5.10 -11.39 18.91
N VAL A 350 -5.86 -12.19 18.17
CA VAL A 350 -7.25 -11.86 17.79
C VAL A 350 -8.08 -11.50 19.03
N ALA A 351 -8.01 -12.33 20.11
CA ALA A 351 -8.74 -12.09 21.35
C ALA A 351 -8.34 -10.78 22.05
N GLU A 352 -7.06 -10.43 22.04
CA GLU A 352 -6.57 -9.17 22.60
C GLU A 352 -7.06 -7.97 21.81
N ILE A 353 -7.12 -8.06 20.48
CA ILE A 353 -7.69 -6.99 19.64
C ILE A 353 -9.17 -6.84 19.90
N GLU A 354 -9.93 -7.93 19.97
CA GLU A 354 -11.35 -7.89 20.35
C GLU A 354 -11.57 -7.26 21.73
N GLU A 355 -10.72 -7.55 22.71
CA GLU A 355 -10.80 -6.92 24.03
C GLU A 355 -10.54 -5.41 23.95
N ILE A 356 -9.51 -4.99 23.19
CA ILE A 356 -9.22 -3.56 22.96
C ILE A 356 -10.45 -2.88 22.33
N GLN A 357 -11.02 -3.48 21.28
CA GLN A 357 -12.19 -2.94 20.58
C GLN A 357 -13.38 -2.79 21.53
N ARG A 358 -13.73 -3.82 22.30
CA ARG A 358 -14.83 -3.76 23.30
C ARG A 358 -14.61 -2.66 24.35
N ARG A 359 -13.38 -2.56 24.89
CA ARG A 359 -13.06 -1.56 25.92
C ARG A 359 -13.11 -0.13 25.37
N LEU A 360 -12.57 0.11 24.17
CA LEU A 360 -12.62 1.43 23.52
C LEU A 360 -14.06 1.83 23.20
N THR A 361 -14.88 0.92 22.68
CA THR A 361 -16.29 1.18 22.39
C THR A 361 -17.07 1.51 23.68
N ALA A 362 -16.81 0.79 24.78
CA ALA A 362 -17.41 1.11 26.09
C ALA A 362 -17.00 2.49 26.63
N LEU A 363 -15.83 3.01 26.25
CA LEU A 363 -15.34 4.35 26.59
C LEU A 363 -15.79 5.43 25.59
N GLY A 364 -16.65 5.09 24.61
CA GLY A 364 -17.21 6.02 23.63
C GLY A 364 -16.33 6.22 22.37
N PHE A 365 -15.31 5.38 22.15
CA PHE A 365 -14.49 5.40 20.93
C PHE A 365 -14.95 4.26 20.02
N ASP A 366 -15.68 4.61 18.95
CA ASP A 366 -16.22 3.62 18.02
C ASP A 366 -15.11 2.92 17.22
N THR A 367 -15.05 1.60 17.34
CA THR A 367 -14.08 0.75 16.62
C THR A 367 -14.69 0.05 15.40
N GLY A 368 -15.96 0.27 15.12
CA GLY A 368 -16.71 -0.41 14.05
C GLY A 368 -17.08 -1.86 14.40
N GLY A 369 -16.98 -2.25 15.67
CA GLY A 369 -17.25 -3.61 16.17
C GLY A 369 -16.03 -4.25 16.83
N ALA A 370 -16.22 -5.46 17.40
CA ALA A 370 -15.17 -6.23 18.05
C ALA A 370 -14.93 -7.54 17.25
N ASP A 371 -14.26 -7.41 16.13
CA ASP A 371 -14.00 -8.49 15.16
C ASP A 371 -12.58 -9.07 15.22
N GLY A 372 -11.74 -8.56 16.14
CA GLY A 372 -10.35 -8.99 16.29
C GLY A 372 -9.41 -8.55 15.16
N ARG A 373 -9.81 -7.57 14.35
CA ARG A 373 -9.03 -7.09 13.20
C ARG A 373 -8.57 -5.63 13.39
N ILE A 374 -7.35 -5.35 12.99
CA ILE A 374 -6.82 -3.98 13.03
C ILE A 374 -7.19 -3.25 11.72
N GLY A 375 -8.41 -2.74 11.68
CA GLY A 375 -8.92 -1.90 10.60
C GLY A 375 -8.71 -0.40 10.84
N ASN A 376 -9.15 0.43 9.89
CA ASN A 376 -9.06 1.89 10.03
C ASN A 376 -9.90 2.41 11.19
N ALA A 377 -11.11 1.89 11.41
CA ALA A 377 -11.97 2.30 12.52
C ALA A 377 -11.27 2.03 13.87
N THR A 378 -10.71 0.83 14.06
CA THR A 378 -9.94 0.49 15.25
C THR A 378 -8.74 1.42 15.45
N SER A 379 -7.95 1.67 14.39
CA SER A 379 -6.78 2.56 14.48
C SER A 379 -7.16 4.00 14.82
N LEU A 380 -8.24 4.53 14.25
CA LEU A 380 -8.75 5.86 14.55
C LEU A 380 -9.31 5.98 15.97
N ALA A 381 -10.01 4.96 16.45
CA ALA A 381 -10.50 4.89 17.83
C ALA A 381 -9.34 4.91 18.84
N VAL A 382 -8.29 4.10 18.57
CA VAL A 382 -7.06 4.08 19.38
C VAL A 382 -6.39 5.45 19.36
N LEU A 383 -6.18 6.04 18.19
CA LEU A 383 -5.57 7.36 18.06
C LEU A 383 -6.33 8.44 18.82
N SER A 384 -7.65 8.42 18.72
CA SER A 384 -8.54 9.35 19.44
C SER A 384 -8.44 9.17 20.97
N TYR A 385 -8.39 7.93 21.43
CA TYR A 385 -8.17 7.59 22.83
C TYR A 385 -6.79 8.08 23.30
N GLN A 386 -5.71 7.75 22.57
CA GLN A 386 -4.35 8.18 22.90
C GLN A 386 -4.26 9.70 23.03
N ARG A 387 -4.82 10.45 22.07
CA ARG A 387 -4.83 11.92 22.09
C ARG A 387 -5.61 12.50 23.27
N LYS A 388 -6.79 11.94 23.55
CA LYS A 388 -7.64 12.41 24.67
C LYS A 388 -6.96 12.24 26.02
N PHE A 389 -6.20 11.16 26.20
CA PHE A 389 -5.55 10.82 27.47
C PHE A 389 -4.03 11.14 27.50
N GLY A 390 -3.51 11.85 26.50
CA GLY A 390 -2.09 12.26 26.45
C GLY A 390 -1.11 11.08 26.41
N ILE A 391 -1.49 9.99 25.72
CA ILE A 391 -0.64 8.79 25.58
C ILE A 391 0.27 8.97 24.37
N GLU A 392 1.58 8.93 24.61
CA GLU A 392 2.57 9.04 23.55
C GLU A 392 3.30 7.69 23.31
N PRO A 393 3.61 7.34 22.06
CA PRO A 393 3.21 8.06 20.85
C PRO A 393 1.72 7.87 20.53
N ALA A 394 1.06 8.95 20.08
CA ALA A 394 -0.31 8.85 19.57
C ALA A 394 -0.28 8.32 18.13
N ASP A 395 -0.11 7.01 17.99
CA ASP A 395 0.19 6.30 16.73
C ASP A 395 -0.98 5.44 16.19
N GLY A 396 -2.08 5.35 16.96
CA GLY A 396 -3.25 4.54 16.58
C GLY A 396 -2.99 3.02 16.59
N TYR A 397 -1.90 2.55 17.21
CA TYR A 397 -1.59 1.13 17.25
C TYR A 397 -2.25 0.42 18.45
N PRO A 398 -3.10 -0.61 18.23
CA PRO A 398 -3.77 -1.37 19.28
C PRO A 398 -2.85 -2.46 19.84
N GLY A 399 -1.75 -2.05 20.49
CA GLY A 399 -0.74 -2.95 21.03
C GLY A 399 -1.07 -3.49 22.41
N VAL A 400 -0.24 -4.46 22.88
CA VAL A 400 -0.41 -5.08 24.20
C VAL A 400 -0.18 -4.10 25.35
N LYS A 401 0.65 -3.06 25.15
CA LYS A 401 0.82 -1.99 26.16
C LYS A 401 -0.45 -1.15 26.31
N LEU A 402 -1.12 -0.83 25.19
CA LEU A 402 -2.41 -0.16 25.24
C LEU A 402 -3.45 -1.01 25.97
N LEU A 403 -3.50 -2.31 25.66
CA LEU A 403 -4.42 -3.24 26.35
C LEU A 403 -4.18 -3.27 27.86
N ALA A 404 -2.92 -3.36 28.27
CA ALA A 404 -2.57 -3.32 29.71
C ALA A 404 -3.11 -2.06 30.40
N ARG A 405 -3.01 -0.90 29.73
CA ARG A 405 -3.55 0.37 30.24
C ARG A 405 -5.07 0.36 30.28
N LEU A 406 -5.74 -0.10 29.24
CA LEU A 406 -7.19 -0.21 29.19
C LEU A 406 -7.75 -1.16 30.28
N ARG A 407 -6.99 -2.17 30.69
CA ARG A 407 -7.36 -3.07 31.78
C ARG A 407 -7.26 -2.41 33.16
N GLN A 408 -6.37 -1.45 33.35
CA GLN A 408 -6.19 -0.71 34.60
C GLN A 408 -7.28 0.34 34.84
N GLY A 409 -8.13 0.65 33.86
CA GLY A 409 -9.18 1.64 33.98
C GLY A 409 -8.59 3.03 34.07
N SER A 410 -8.20 3.61 33.00
CA SER A 410 -7.72 5.01 32.95
C SER A 410 -8.83 5.99 32.94
#